data_9ab27798cf2ff55046cc5e253a8acf42
#
_entry.id   9ab27798cf2ff55046cc5e253a8acf42
#
_cell.length_a   1.000
_cell.length_b   1.000
_cell.length_c   1.000
_cell.angle_alpha   90.00
_cell.angle_beta   90.00
_cell.angle_gamma   90.00
#
_symmetry.space_group_name_H-M   'P 1'
#
loop_
_entity.id
_entity.type
_entity.pdbx_description
1 polymer ?
#
loop_
_entity_poly.entity_id
_entity_poly.type
_entity_poly.pdbx_seq_one_letter_code
_entity_poly.pdbx_strand_id
1 'polypeptide(L)'
;MRNKIKVNLFAISVLLLGSCGENTPPETKQNQKILIDTSIYSKKEPIPIAPDFNADTAYFFIEKQVAFGPRVPNSNAHSKCANYLASELKRFNWEVQIQEGKVTTFNKKVLDMKNIIGSYNPTHAKRILLFAHWDTRPFADKDTKDQNKPILGANDGASGVGVLLEIARQINITKPNIGLDIIFFDAEDYGQPENSMTNHVPESWCLGSQYWAKNPHTPGYYAQFGILLDMVGAKDATFPMEGTSMHYASAIVQKVWKTAHTLGYQKYFINKQTGMTTDDHLYVNSILKIPSINIVHMNPFTEHYGHFHHTHLDNMDIIDKETLKAVGETVLATIQKEK
;
A
#
# COMPACT_ATOMS: atom_id res chain seq x y z
N MET A 1 6.58 38.52 -42.24
CA MET A 1 5.76 38.03 -43.34
C MET A 1 4.48 37.43 -42.76
N ARG A 2 3.32 38.05 -43.06
CA ARG A 2 2.01 37.68 -42.51
C ARG A 2 1.36 36.71 -43.47
N ASN A 3 1.05 35.50 -43.07
CA ASN A 3 0.20 34.59 -43.82
C ASN A 3 -1.24 34.61 -43.29
N LYS A 4 -2.14 35.08 -44.16
CA LYS A 4 -3.59 35.11 -43.95
C LYS A 4 -4.19 33.77 -44.32
N ILE A 5 -4.96 33.17 -43.43
CA ILE A 5 -5.79 31.98 -43.69
C ILE A 5 -7.16 32.47 -44.17
N LYS A 6 -7.54 32.01 -45.36
CA LYS A 6 -8.87 32.27 -45.97
C LYS A 6 -9.90 31.26 -45.42
N VAL A 7 -11.00 31.80 -44.94
CA VAL A 7 -12.20 31.01 -44.56
C VAL A 7 -13.14 30.99 -45.78
N ASN A 8 -13.47 29.81 -46.26
CA ASN A 8 -14.51 29.61 -47.27
C ASN A 8 -15.88 29.37 -46.62
N LEU A 9 -16.80 30.30 -46.82
CA LEU A 9 -18.23 30.10 -46.54
C LEU A 9 -18.86 29.33 -47.69
N PHE A 10 -19.53 28.18 -47.40
CA PHE A 10 -20.43 27.51 -48.30
C PHE A 10 -21.87 27.93 -47.97
N ALA A 11 -22.53 28.60 -48.93
CA ALA A 11 -23.94 28.92 -48.85
C ALA A 11 -24.76 27.74 -49.45
N ILE A 12 -25.72 27.20 -48.68
CA ILE A 12 -26.68 26.20 -49.14
C ILE A 12 -28.00 26.94 -49.41
N SER A 13 -28.40 26.97 -50.68
CA SER A 13 -29.69 27.49 -51.14
C SER A 13 -30.76 26.45 -50.87
N VAL A 14 -31.86 26.83 -50.19
CA VAL A 14 -33.07 26.04 -50.02
C VAL A 14 -34.09 26.36 -51.10
N LEU A 15 -34.43 25.41 -51.95
CA LEU A 15 -35.56 25.47 -52.88
C LEU A 15 -36.85 25.09 -52.16
N LEU A 16 -37.81 25.97 -52.12
CA LEU A 16 -39.17 25.73 -51.70
C LEU A 16 -40.00 25.29 -52.91
N LEU A 17 -40.46 24.05 -52.92
CA LEU A 17 -41.56 23.60 -53.80
C LEU A 17 -42.80 23.39 -52.95
N GLY A 18 -43.83 24.18 -53.22
CA GLY A 18 -45.14 24.04 -52.64
C GLY A 18 -45.92 22.96 -53.38
N SER A 19 -46.64 22.09 -52.63
CA SER A 19 -47.71 21.25 -53.18
C SER A 19 -48.88 21.27 -52.19
N CYS A 20 -50.06 21.67 -52.72
CA CYS A 20 -51.33 21.57 -52.06
C CYS A 20 -51.82 20.13 -52.07
N GLY A 21 -52.42 19.65 -50.97
CA GLY A 21 -53.08 18.34 -50.89
C GLY A 21 -53.74 18.04 -49.55
N GLU A 22 -55.02 18.25 -49.51
CA GLU A 22 -56.08 17.59 -48.73
C GLU A 22 -55.95 17.32 -47.21
N ASN A 23 -56.91 17.88 -46.46
CA ASN A 23 -57.21 17.69 -45.04
C ASN A 23 -57.74 16.27 -44.76
N THR A 24 -57.02 15.49 -43.96
CA THR A 24 -57.51 14.37 -43.19
C THR A 24 -57.27 14.61 -41.70
N PRO A 25 -58.20 14.26 -40.78
CA PRO A 25 -58.04 14.53 -39.37
C PRO A 25 -56.95 13.65 -38.72
N PRO A 26 -56.23 14.11 -37.69
CA PRO A 26 -55.10 13.35 -37.13
C PRO A 26 -55.63 12.15 -36.31
N GLU A 27 -55.14 10.96 -36.66
CA GLU A 27 -55.24 9.77 -35.80
C GLU A 27 -54.52 10.00 -34.45
N THR A 28 -55.23 9.71 -33.40
CA THR A 28 -54.75 9.72 -31.99
C THR A 28 -53.65 8.69 -31.86
N LYS A 29 -52.39 9.14 -31.77
CA LYS A 29 -51.25 8.26 -31.38
C LYS A 29 -51.50 7.79 -29.95
N GLN A 30 -51.74 6.51 -29.80
CA GLN A 30 -51.72 5.81 -28.53
C GLN A 30 -50.32 5.98 -27.94
N ASN A 31 -50.24 6.58 -26.74
CA ASN A 31 -49.04 6.61 -25.91
C ASN A 31 -48.69 5.16 -25.55
N GLN A 32 -47.69 4.59 -26.24
CA GLN A 32 -47.03 3.38 -25.77
C GLN A 32 -46.28 3.75 -24.47
N LYS A 33 -46.82 3.31 -23.34
CA LYS A 33 -46.12 3.31 -22.08
C LYS A 33 -44.89 2.42 -22.21
N ILE A 34 -43.72 3.03 -22.31
CA ILE A 34 -42.44 2.30 -22.19
C ILE A 34 -42.38 1.78 -20.74
N LEU A 35 -42.71 0.50 -20.58
CA LEU A 35 -42.43 -0.21 -19.31
C LEU A 35 -40.92 -0.35 -19.21
N ILE A 36 -40.32 0.58 -18.47
CA ILE A 36 -38.94 0.42 -18.03
C ILE A 36 -38.93 -0.76 -17.06
N ASP A 37 -38.37 -1.87 -17.48
CA ASP A 37 -38.14 -3.02 -16.60
C ASP A 37 -37.12 -2.62 -15.53
N THR A 38 -37.61 -2.26 -14.36
CA THR A 38 -36.80 -1.90 -13.19
C THR A 38 -36.16 -3.13 -12.51
N SER A 39 -36.43 -4.34 -12.98
CA SER A 39 -35.85 -5.58 -12.41
C SER A 39 -34.34 -5.69 -12.63
N ILE A 40 -33.80 -4.91 -13.59
CA ILE A 40 -32.34 -4.85 -13.86
C ILE A 40 -31.57 -4.06 -12.79
N TYR A 41 -32.26 -3.27 -11.94
CA TYR A 41 -31.63 -2.34 -11.00
C TYR A 41 -31.49 -2.81 -9.55
N SER A 42 -31.77 -4.06 -9.21
CA SER A 42 -31.69 -4.46 -7.80
C SER A 42 -31.27 -5.91 -7.53
N LYS A 43 -30.20 -6.38 -8.11
CA LYS A 43 -29.37 -7.33 -7.36
C LYS A 43 -28.26 -6.52 -6.69
N LYS A 44 -28.55 -5.92 -5.52
CA LYS A 44 -27.50 -5.61 -4.56
C LYS A 44 -26.78 -6.91 -4.31
N GLU A 45 -25.57 -7.05 -4.85
CA GLU A 45 -24.70 -8.14 -4.44
C GLU A 45 -24.60 -8.11 -2.92
N PRO A 46 -24.73 -9.24 -2.23
CA PRO A 46 -24.58 -9.27 -0.77
C PRO A 46 -23.22 -8.63 -0.44
N ILE A 47 -23.23 -7.68 0.51
CA ILE A 47 -21.99 -7.09 1.01
C ILE A 47 -21.15 -8.26 1.51
N PRO A 48 -19.93 -8.47 0.96
CA PRO A 48 -19.07 -9.56 1.43
C PRO A 48 -18.87 -9.42 2.93
N ILE A 49 -18.97 -10.52 3.66
CA ILE A 49 -18.62 -10.54 5.07
C ILE A 49 -17.13 -10.22 5.15
N ALA A 50 -16.78 -9.15 5.87
CA ALA A 50 -15.39 -8.79 6.11
C ALA A 50 -14.66 -9.96 6.79
N PRO A 51 -13.40 -10.23 6.43
CA PRO A 51 -12.61 -11.23 7.13
C PRO A 51 -12.48 -10.87 8.62
N ASP A 52 -12.35 -11.88 9.46
CA ASP A 52 -12.08 -11.68 10.88
C ASP A 52 -10.65 -11.13 11.06
N PHE A 53 -10.53 -9.83 11.28
CA PHE A 53 -9.29 -9.12 11.60
C PHE A 53 -9.46 -8.38 12.92
N ASN A 54 -8.57 -8.62 13.87
CA ASN A 54 -8.64 -8.02 15.19
C ASN A 54 -7.71 -6.80 15.30
N ALA A 55 -8.31 -5.62 15.22
CA ALA A 55 -7.57 -4.34 15.28
C ALA A 55 -6.92 -4.09 16.65
N ASP A 56 -7.49 -4.61 17.75
CA ASP A 56 -6.87 -4.53 19.08
C ASP A 56 -5.58 -5.35 19.13
N THR A 57 -5.56 -6.50 18.47
CA THR A 57 -4.36 -7.34 18.37
C THR A 57 -3.29 -6.66 17.51
N ALA A 58 -3.66 -6.07 16.38
CA ALA A 58 -2.72 -5.31 15.55
C ALA A 58 -2.14 -4.12 16.32
N TYR A 59 -2.99 -3.36 17.03
CA TYR A 59 -2.57 -2.25 17.90
C TYR A 59 -1.60 -2.72 18.99
N PHE A 60 -1.88 -3.84 19.64
CA PHE A 60 -0.99 -4.44 20.64
C PHE A 60 0.39 -4.78 20.04
N PHE A 61 0.46 -5.30 18.82
CA PHE A 61 1.74 -5.58 18.15
C PHE A 61 2.53 -4.30 17.84
N ILE A 62 1.86 -3.20 17.53
CA ILE A 62 2.51 -1.88 17.37
C ILE A 62 3.07 -1.42 18.72
N GLU A 63 2.24 -1.43 19.77
CA GLU A 63 2.63 -1.04 21.13
C GLU A 63 3.86 -1.82 21.62
N LYS A 64 3.91 -3.14 21.36
CA LYS A 64 5.06 -3.98 21.72
C LYS A 64 6.34 -3.58 21.00
N GLN A 65 6.28 -3.22 19.73
CA GLN A 65 7.42 -2.73 18.96
C GLN A 65 7.91 -1.39 19.52
N VAL A 66 7.00 -0.45 19.76
CA VAL A 66 7.28 0.88 20.30
C VAL A 66 7.88 0.80 21.72
N ALA A 67 7.44 -0.16 22.53
CA ALA A 67 7.95 -0.38 23.88
C ALA A 67 9.44 -0.77 23.95
N PHE A 68 10.04 -1.25 22.86
CA PHE A 68 11.50 -1.45 22.77
C PHE A 68 12.27 -0.13 22.66
N GLY A 69 11.59 0.97 22.30
CA GLY A 69 12.17 2.24 21.88
C GLY A 69 12.46 2.28 20.37
N PRO A 70 13.17 3.33 19.92
CA PRO A 70 13.56 3.46 18.51
C PRO A 70 14.35 2.23 18.02
N ARG A 71 13.84 1.57 16.97
CA ARG A 71 14.44 0.36 16.38
C ARG A 71 15.51 0.71 15.35
N VAL A 72 16.34 1.69 15.67
CA VAL A 72 17.45 2.11 14.79
C VAL A 72 18.42 0.94 14.57
N PRO A 73 18.78 0.59 13.35
CA PRO A 73 19.73 -0.48 13.06
C PRO A 73 21.02 -0.38 13.87
N ASN A 74 21.53 -1.50 14.35
CA ASN A 74 22.67 -1.66 15.27
C ASN A 74 22.38 -1.28 16.74
N SER A 75 21.16 -0.89 17.12
CA SER A 75 20.82 -0.62 18.52
C SER A 75 20.40 -1.89 19.27
N ASN A 76 20.38 -1.80 20.62
CA ASN A 76 19.85 -2.87 21.45
C ASN A 76 18.33 -3.04 21.26
N ALA A 77 17.59 -1.93 21.07
CA ALA A 77 16.15 -1.96 20.77
C ALA A 77 15.86 -2.72 19.45
N HIS A 78 16.65 -2.44 18.42
CA HIS A 78 16.59 -3.14 17.14
C HIS A 78 16.81 -4.65 17.31
N SER A 79 17.87 -5.07 17.99
CA SER A 79 18.15 -6.50 18.19
C SER A 79 17.06 -7.22 18.99
N LYS A 80 16.50 -6.58 20.03
CA LYS A 80 15.40 -7.13 20.82
C LYS A 80 14.10 -7.23 20.01
N CYS A 81 13.80 -6.21 19.22
CA CYS A 81 12.62 -6.19 18.38
C CYS A 81 12.71 -7.25 17.27
N ALA A 82 13.86 -7.42 16.60
CA ALA A 82 14.06 -8.48 15.62
C ALA A 82 13.74 -9.88 16.18
N ASN A 83 14.25 -10.18 17.38
CA ASN A 83 13.97 -11.44 18.05
C ASN A 83 12.48 -11.61 18.39
N TYR A 84 11.83 -10.54 18.84
CA TYR A 84 10.40 -10.54 19.13
C TYR A 84 9.58 -10.83 17.85
N LEU A 85 9.82 -10.13 16.76
CA LEU A 85 9.09 -10.30 15.50
C LEU A 85 9.25 -11.72 14.95
N ALA A 86 10.48 -12.25 14.96
CA ALA A 86 10.74 -13.64 14.56
C ALA A 86 10.01 -14.65 15.47
N SER A 87 9.94 -14.37 16.78
CA SER A 87 9.24 -15.26 17.73
C SER A 87 7.73 -15.25 17.52
N GLU A 88 7.13 -14.09 17.19
CA GLU A 88 5.70 -13.99 16.93
C GLU A 88 5.30 -14.75 15.65
N LEU A 89 6.05 -14.62 14.56
CA LEU A 89 5.79 -15.40 13.35
C LEU A 89 5.90 -16.92 13.63
N LYS A 90 6.92 -17.36 14.39
CA LYS A 90 7.04 -18.77 14.81
C LYS A 90 5.87 -19.21 15.67
N ARG A 91 5.37 -18.36 16.59
CA ARG A 91 4.20 -18.63 17.44
C ARG A 91 2.94 -18.87 16.62
N PHE A 92 2.84 -18.27 15.43
CA PHE A 92 1.77 -18.48 14.46
C PHE A 92 2.04 -19.62 13.47
N ASN A 93 3.02 -20.49 13.76
CA ASN A 93 3.40 -21.65 12.94
C ASN A 93 3.87 -21.28 11.51
N TRP A 94 4.52 -20.12 11.36
CA TRP A 94 5.23 -19.77 10.13
C TRP A 94 6.67 -20.30 10.19
N GLU A 95 7.19 -20.77 9.06
CA GLU A 95 8.63 -21.03 8.92
C GLU A 95 9.37 -19.70 8.88
N VAL A 96 10.36 -19.51 9.77
CA VAL A 96 11.01 -18.22 9.94
C VAL A 96 12.50 -18.31 9.65
N GLN A 97 12.96 -17.43 8.76
CA GLN A 97 14.37 -17.18 8.46
C GLN A 97 14.70 -15.73 8.78
N ILE A 98 15.87 -15.46 9.37
CA ILE A 98 16.45 -14.12 9.47
C ILE A 98 17.56 -14.05 8.44
N GLN A 99 17.43 -13.14 7.47
CA GLN A 99 18.45 -12.84 6.51
C GLN A 99 19.34 -11.73 7.08
N GLU A 100 20.56 -12.06 7.43
CA GLU A 100 21.56 -11.11 7.94
C GLU A 100 22.47 -10.64 6.81
N GLY A 101 22.88 -9.38 6.85
CA GLY A 101 23.78 -8.78 5.89
C GLY A 101 24.37 -7.47 6.40
N LYS A 102 25.40 -6.98 5.68
CA LYS A 102 25.97 -5.65 5.93
C LYS A 102 25.57 -4.72 4.80
N VAL A 103 24.99 -3.58 5.16
CA VAL A 103 24.66 -2.51 4.20
C VAL A 103 25.32 -1.21 4.64
N THR A 104 25.64 -0.36 3.69
CA THR A 104 26.33 0.91 3.95
C THR A 104 25.40 2.08 3.66
N THR A 105 25.19 2.94 4.64
CA THR A 105 24.32 4.10 4.55
C THR A 105 24.97 5.26 3.78
N PHE A 106 24.18 6.30 3.47
CA PHE A 106 24.65 7.53 2.81
C PHE A 106 25.81 8.21 3.55
N ASN A 107 25.87 8.13 4.88
CA ASN A 107 26.92 8.69 5.71
C ASN A 107 28.05 7.71 6.04
N LYS A 108 28.17 6.63 5.25
CA LYS A 108 29.24 5.59 5.33
C LYS A 108 29.18 4.72 6.59
N LYS A 109 28.13 4.76 7.37
CA LYS A 109 27.93 3.83 8.49
C LYS A 109 27.58 2.45 7.95
N VAL A 110 28.19 1.41 8.51
CA VAL A 110 27.85 0.01 8.21
C VAL A 110 26.79 -0.46 9.20
N LEU A 111 25.69 -0.97 8.68
CA LEU A 111 24.59 -1.54 9.45
C LEU A 111 24.62 -3.07 9.35
N ASP A 112 24.42 -3.73 10.49
CA ASP A 112 24.16 -5.17 10.59
C ASP A 112 22.65 -5.38 10.35
N MET A 113 22.27 -5.46 9.09
CA MET A 113 20.88 -5.55 8.62
C MET A 113 20.27 -6.93 8.92
N LYS A 114 18.99 -6.96 9.29
CA LYS A 114 18.20 -8.16 9.61
C LYS A 114 16.82 -8.12 8.96
N ASN A 115 16.69 -8.66 7.76
CA ASN A 115 15.37 -8.92 7.18
C ASN A 115 14.76 -10.16 7.85
N ILE A 116 13.51 -10.07 8.32
CA ILE A 116 12.81 -11.17 8.99
C ILE A 116 11.79 -11.72 8.01
N ILE A 117 11.89 -13.00 7.67
CA ILE A 117 11.09 -13.65 6.65
C ILE A 117 10.29 -14.76 7.30
N GLY A 118 8.96 -14.69 7.17
CA GLY A 118 8.05 -15.75 7.55
C GLY A 118 7.40 -16.37 6.32
N SER A 119 7.38 -17.70 6.23
CA SER A 119 6.74 -18.41 5.12
C SER A 119 5.64 -19.33 5.63
N TYR A 120 4.44 -19.17 5.07
CA TYR A 120 3.31 -20.08 5.24
C TYR A 120 3.12 -20.89 3.96
N ASN A 121 2.94 -22.22 4.09
CA ASN A 121 2.91 -23.16 2.97
C ASN A 121 4.08 -22.92 1.98
N PRO A 122 5.34 -23.07 2.40
CA PRO A 122 6.51 -22.65 1.62
C PRO A 122 6.66 -23.39 0.28
N THR A 123 6.09 -24.59 0.15
CA THR A 123 6.13 -25.39 -1.08
C THR A 123 4.98 -25.11 -2.05
N HIS A 124 4.01 -24.29 -1.66
CA HIS A 124 2.86 -23.99 -2.51
C HIS A 124 3.28 -23.10 -3.69
N ALA A 125 2.99 -23.52 -4.93
CA ALA A 125 3.44 -22.83 -6.14
C ALA A 125 2.79 -21.44 -6.32
N LYS A 126 1.52 -21.28 -5.90
CA LYS A 126 0.82 -20.00 -5.95
C LYS A 126 1.10 -19.24 -4.66
N ARG A 127 1.87 -18.15 -4.72
CA ARG A 127 2.32 -17.38 -3.56
C ARG A 127 1.99 -15.89 -3.67
N ILE A 128 1.73 -15.25 -2.54
CA ILE A 128 1.61 -13.79 -2.40
C ILE A 128 2.68 -13.33 -1.42
N LEU A 129 3.29 -12.19 -1.71
CA LEU A 129 4.28 -11.54 -0.86
C LEU A 129 3.62 -10.36 -0.13
N LEU A 130 3.73 -10.34 1.19
CA LEU A 130 3.34 -9.22 2.04
C LEU A 130 4.60 -8.68 2.71
N PHE A 131 4.73 -7.36 2.80
CA PHE A 131 5.93 -6.81 3.42
C PHE A 131 5.69 -5.45 4.07
N ALA A 132 6.56 -5.08 4.99
CA ALA A 132 6.63 -3.81 5.68
C ALA A 132 8.07 -3.60 6.16
N HIS A 133 8.51 -2.37 6.38
CA HIS A 133 9.75 -2.16 7.11
C HIS A 133 9.49 -2.17 8.62
N TRP A 134 10.50 -2.49 9.43
CA TRP A 134 10.37 -2.60 10.88
C TRP A 134 11.36 -1.76 11.67
N ASP A 135 12.40 -1.27 11.02
CA ASP A 135 13.36 -0.31 11.60
C ASP A 135 12.72 1.07 11.79
N THR A 136 13.44 1.97 12.40
CA THR A 136 13.01 3.37 12.54
C THR A 136 14.12 4.33 12.18
N ARG A 137 13.70 5.50 11.75
CA ARG A 137 14.56 6.61 11.41
C ARG A 137 15.45 7.04 12.56
N PRO A 138 16.76 7.17 12.34
CA PRO A 138 17.71 7.58 13.39
C PRO A 138 17.68 9.08 13.69
N PHE A 139 16.93 9.86 12.95
CA PHE A 139 16.81 11.31 13.11
C PHE A 139 15.40 11.79 12.77
N ALA A 140 14.88 12.72 13.59
CA ALA A 140 13.60 13.37 13.35
C ALA A 140 13.78 14.60 12.43
N ASP A 141 14.28 14.40 11.21
CA ASP A 141 14.76 15.48 10.33
C ASP A 141 13.66 16.43 9.84
N LYS A 142 12.39 16.04 9.98
CA LYS A 142 11.22 16.92 9.71
C LYS A 142 10.63 17.54 10.97
N ASP A 143 11.18 17.27 12.16
CA ASP A 143 10.75 17.90 13.41
C ASP A 143 11.31 19.32 13.53
N THR A 144 10.73 20.10 14.42
CA THR A 144 11.21 21.45 14.79
C THR A 144 12.25 21.42 15.91
N LYS A 145 12.38 20.30 16.65
CA LYS A 145 13.29 20.09 17.79
C LYS A 145 13.96 18.74 17.71
N ASP A 146 15.14 18.65 18.29
CA ASP A 146 15.86 17.39 18.47
C ASP A 146 16.03 16.57 17.17
N GLN A 147 16.19 17.24 16.04
CA GLN A 147 16.25 16.64 14.70
C GLN A 147 17.30 15.53 14.55
N ASN A 148 18.32 15.50 15.41
CA ASN A 148 19.36 14.47 15.43
C ASN A 148 19.03 13.28 16.35
N LYS A 149 17.83 13.24 16.93
CA LYS A 149 17.38 12.12 17.77
C LYS A 149 16.46 11.20 16.99
N PRO A 150 16.47 9.88 17.31
CA PRO A 150 15.62 8.92 16.62
C PRO A 150 14.14 9.09 16.99
N ILE A 151 13.25 8.68 16.08
CA ILE A 151 11.81 8.63 16.31
C ILE A 151 11.36 7.29 16.86
N LEU A 152 10.15 7.23 17.44
CA LEU A 152 9.55 5.97 17.90
C LEU A 152 8.99 5.13 16.74
N GLY A 153 8.57 5.76 15.65
CA GLY A 153 8.09 5.08 14.45
C GLY A 153 6.91 4.15 14.75
N ALA A 154 5.86 4.66 15.41
CA ALA A 154 4.67 3.87 15.69
C ALA A 154 3.85 3.62 14.42
N ASN A 155 3.78 4.61 13.55
CA ASN A 155 3.14 4.49 12.25
C ASN A 155 4.16 4.10 11.18
N ASP A 156 5.31 4.77 11.18
CA ASP A 156 6.42 4.62 10.27
C ASP A 156 7.36 3.51 10.76
N GLY A 157 7.13 2.35 10.19
CA GLY A 157 7.58 1.01 10.37
C GLY A 157 6.65 0.13 11.19
N ALA A 158 6.27 0.49 12.43
CA ALA A 158 5.58 -0.48 13.29
C ALA A 158 4.13 -0.78 12.87
N SER A 159 3.42 0.15 12.20
CA SER A 159 2.01 -0.06 11.84
C SER A 159 1.83 -1.15 10.81
N GLY A 160 2.63 -1.14 9.72
CA GLY A 160 2.60 -2.18 8.70
C GLY A 160 2.92 -3.56 9.29
N VAL A 161 3.95 -3.64 10.11
CA VAL A 161 4.35 -4.88 10.83
C VAL A 161 3.23 -5.36 11.75
N GLY A 162 2.58 -4.47 12.51
CA GLY A 162 1.47 -4.82 13.42
C GLY A 162 0.29 -5.44 12.67
N VAL A 163 -0.09 -4.85 11.54
CA VAL A 163 -1.13 -5.40 10.66
C VAL A 163 -0.73 -6.77 10.10
N LEU A 164 0.52 -6.93 9.64
CA LEU A 164 0.99 -8.19 9.06
C LEU A 164 1.11 -9.31 10.10
N LEU A 165 1.47 -9.01 11.36
CA LEU A 165 1.46 -10.00 12.44
C LEU A 165 0.04 -10.49 12.76
N GLU A 166 -0.96 -9.59 12.76
CA GLU A 166 -2.35 -10.02 12.93
C GLU A 166 -2.84 -10.83 11.72
N ILE A 167 -2.45 -10.47 10.51
CA ILE A 167 -2.72 -11.27 9.32
C ILE A 167 -2.07 -12.66 9.46
N ALA A 168 -0.83 -12.74 9.92
CA ALA A 168 -0.16 -14.02 10.15
C ALA A 168 -0.92 -14.91 11.16
N ARG A 169 -1.45 -14.30 12.23
CA ARG A 169 -2.29 -14.97 13.21
C ARG A 169 -3.58 -15.51 12.58
N GLN A 170 -4.27 -14.71 11.77
CA GLN A 170 -5.51 -15.12 11.10
C GLN A 170 -5.29 -16.21 10.05
N ILE A 171 -4.18 -16.15 9.32
CA ILE A 171 -3.79 -17.20 8.36
C ILE A 171 -3.55 -18.54 9.08
N ASN A 172 -2.93 -18.53 10.25
CA ASN A 172 -2.76 -19.76 11.06
C ASN A 172 -4.11 -20.34 11.52
N ILE A 173 -5.13 -19.52 11.72
CA ILE A 173 -6.48 -19.98 12.11
C ILE A 173 -7.23 -20.52 10.88
N THR A 174 -7.26 -19.75 9.80
CA THR A 174 -8.09 -20.03 8.61
C THR A 174 -7.48 -21.03 7.65
N LYS A 175 -6.16 -21.22 7.70
CA LYS A 175 -5.36 -22.16 6.92
C LYS A 175 -5.73 -22.18 5.41
N PRO A 176 -5.66 -21.03 4.71
CA PRO A 176 -6.01 -20.98 3.30
C PRO A 176 -5.06 -21.84 2.46
N ASN A 177 -5.58 -22.40 1.36
CA ASN A 177 -4.78 -23.20 0.41
C ASN A 177 -4.02 -22.30 -0.56
N ILE A 178 -3.03 -21.54 -0.05
CA ILE A 178 -2.15 -20.66 -0.80
C ILE A 178 -0.82 -20.54 -0.06
N GLY A 179 0.26 -20.24 -0.77
CA GLY A 179 1.53 -19.85 -0.18
C GLY A 179 1.55 -18.35 0.15
N LEU A 180 2.10 -18.00 1.30
CA LEU A 180 2.28 -16.61 1.71
C LEU A 180 3.69 -16.43 2.27
N ASP A 181 4.32 -15.32 1.93
CA ASP A 181 5.51 -14.85 2.60
C ASP A 181 5.24 -13.48 3.21
N ILE A 182 5.68 -13.30 4.44
CA ILE A 182 5.76 -12.00 5.11
C ILE A 182 7.23 -11.66 5.26
N ILE A 183 7.64 -10.50 4.78
CA ILE A 183 8.99 -9.99 4.98
C ILE A 183 8.93 -8.66 5.72
N PHE A 184 9.61 -8.59 6.86
CA PHE A 184 9.88 -7.34 7.54
C PHE A 184 11.26 -6.88 7.11
N PHE A 185 11.31 -5.84 6.26
CA PHE A 185 12.56 -5.27 5.77
C PHE A 185 13.21 -4.37 6.81
N ASP A 186 14.53 -4.40 6.86
CA ASP A 186 15.35 -3.59 7.77
C ASP A 186 16.07 -2.47 7.00
N ALA A 187 16.49 -1.45 7.73
CA ALA A 187 17.26 -0.33 7.17
C ALA A 187 16.60 0.34 5.95
N GLU A 188 15.26 0.41 5.96
CA GLU A 188 14.50 1.18 5.01
C GLU A 188 14.73 2.66 5.27
N ASP A 189 14.55 3.09 6.52
CA ASP A 189 14.38 4.46 6.97
C ASP A 189 15.70 5.15 7.38
N TYR A 190 16.84 4.55 7.03
CA TYR A 190 18.16 5.15 7.22
C TYR A 190 18.62 5.99 6.01
N GLY A 191 17.69 6.47 5.21
CA GLY A 191 17.95 7.22 4.00
C GLY A 191 18.48 8.65 4.26
N GLN A 192 19.10 9.24 3.23
CA GLN A 192 19.63 10.60 3.31
C GLN A 192 18.48 11.61 3.46
N PRO A 193 18.51 12.50 4.48
CA PRO A 193 17.53 13.57 4.62
C PRO A 193 17.48 14.48 3.39
N GLU A 194 16.28 14.91 3.00
CA GLU A 194 16.07 15.80 1.84
C GLU A 194 16.78 17.16 2.02
N ASN A 195 16.87 17.65 3.26
CA ASN A 195 17.54 18.90 3.61
C ASN A 195 19.05 18.74 3.88
N SER A 196 19.63 17.59 3.54
CA SER A 196 21.06 17.34 3.74
C SER A 196 21.89 18.33 2.93
N MET A 197 22.90 18.93 3.57
CA MET A 197 23.86 19.81 2.92
C MET A 197 24.96 19.07 2.15
N THR A 198 24.94 17.74 2.16
CA THR A 198 25.89 16.91 1.40
C THR A 198 25.34 16.59 0.02
N ASN A 199 26.24 16.16 -0.89
CA ASN A 199 25.82 15.72 -2.22
C ASN A 199 24.80 14.58 -2.09
N HIS A 200 23.81 14.59 -2.98
CA HIS A 200 22.81 13.53 -3.05
C HIS A 200 23.46 12.15 -3.26
N VAL A 201 23.10 11.20 -2.42
CA VAL A 201 23.52 9.80 -2.53
C VAL A 201 22.34 9.01 -3.09
N PRO A 202 22.38 8.57 -4.35
CA PRO A 202 21.32 7.78 -4.95
C PRO A 202 21.05 6.49 -4.14
N GLU A 203 19.82 6.03 -4.16
CA GLU A 203 19.41 4.74 -3.57
C GLU A 203 19.83 4.55 -2.11
N SER A 204 19.81 5.63 -1.32
CA SER A 204 20.19 5.60 0.10
C SER A 204 19.10 5.05 1.03
N TRP A 205 17.89 4.85 0.53
CA TRP A 205 16.71 4.33 1.22
C TRP A 205 16.51 2.83 0.95
N CYS A 206 15.68 2.16 1.74
CA CYS A 206 15.21 0.80 1.47
C CYS A 206 16.35 -0.23 1.33
N LEU A 207 17.41 -0.09 2.13
CA LEU A 207 18.63 -0.90 1.96
C LEU A 207 18.38 -2.40 2.18
N GLY A 208 17.41 -2.76 3.04
CA GLY A 208 17.04 -4.15 3.30
C GLY A 208 16.34 -4.81 2.12
N SER A 209 15.37 -4.14 1.52
CA SER A 209 14.69 -4.68 0.33
C SER A 209 15.60 -4.70 -0.90
N GLN A 210 16.50 -3.71 -1.06
CA GLN A 210 17.55 -3.75 -2.08
C GLN A 210 18.44 -4.98 -1.93
N TYR A 211 18.87 -5.27 -0.68
CA TYR A 211 19.71 -6.43 -0.39
C TYR A 211 18.95 -7.73 -0.68
N TRP A 212 17.71 -7.86 -0.17
CA TRP A 212 16.89 -9.04 -0.38
C TRP A 212 16.56 -9.27 -1.85
N ALA A 213 16.22 -8.23 -2.59
CA ALA A 213 15.89 -8.37 -4.01
C ALA A 213 17.07 -8.87 -4.86
N LYS A 214 18.31 -8.53 -4.45
CA LYS A 214 19.53 -9.05 -5.07
C LYS A 214 19.92 -10.46 -4.57
N ASN A 215 19.48 -10.83 -3.35
CA ASN A 215 19.81 -12.07 -2.66
C ASN A 215 18.56 -12.70 -2.04
N PRO A 216 17.55 -13.13 -2.82
CA PRO A 216 16.31 -13.66 -2.26
C PRO A 216 16.58 -14.90 -1.41
N HIS A 217 15.79 -15.06 -0.35
CA HIS A 217 15.93 -16.14 0.63
C HIS A 217 15.73 -17.54 0.05
N THR A 218 15.12 -17.64 -1.12
CA THR A 218 14.96 -18.87 -1.89
C THR A 218 15.46 -18.63 -3.30
N PRO A 219 16.35 -19.48 -3.84
CA PRO A 219 16.80 -19.37 -5.23
C PRO A 219 15.63 -19.41 -6.21
N GLY A 220 15.56 -18.44 -7.13
CA GLY A 220 14.47 -18.33 -8.10
C GLY A 220 13.13 -17.93 -7.46
N TYR A 221 13.16 -17.26 -6.31
CA TYR A 221 11.96 -16.81 -5.61
C TYR A 221 10.98 -16.06 -6.53
N TYR A 222 9.72 -16.45 -6.44
CA TYR A 222 8.63 -15.82 -7.18
C TYR A 222 7.37 -15.71 -6.32
N ALA A 223 6.64 -14.62 -6.48
CA ALA A 223 5.28 -14.44 -5.98
C ALA A 223 4.42 -13.84 -7.10
N GLN A 224 3.11 -14.13 -7.09
CA GLN A 224 2.19 -13.61 -8.10
C GLN A 224 2.10 -12.09 -8.05
N PHE A 225 2.12 -11.54 -6.84
CA PHE A 225 2.20 -10.11 -6.56
C PHE A 225 2.65 -9.88 -5.12
N GLY A 226 3.01 -8.63 -4.83
CA GLY A 226 3.37 -8.15 -3.50
C GLY A 226 2.48 -7.00 -3.02
N ILE A 227 2.32 -6.88 -1.70
CA ILE A 227 1.67 -5.74 -1.04
C ILE A 227 2.59 -5.25 0.08
N LEU A 228 3.08 -4.03 -0.07
CA LEU A 228 3.76 -3.28 0.99
C LEU A 228 2.72 -2.57 1.85
N LEU A 229 2.92 -2.57 3.15
CA LEU A 229 2.18 -1.76 4.11
C LEU A 229 3.14 -0.78 4.78
N ASP A 230 3.01 0.49 4.47
CA ASP A 230 3.80 1.54 5.07
C ASP A 230 2.92 2.67 5.60
N MET A 231 3.16 3.12 6.84
CA MET A 231 2.38 4.15 7.53
C MET A 231 0.86 3.92 7.48
N VAL A 232 0.40 2.72 7.82
CA VAL A 232 -1.01 2.29 7.68
C VAL A 232 -1.83 2.37 8.96
N GLY A 233 -1.33 3.05 10.01
CA GLY A 233 -1.97 3.05 11.33
C GLY A 233 -2.52 4.40 11.80
N ALA A 234 -2.20 5.51 11.14
CA ALA A 234 -2.55 6.83 11.63
C ALA A 234 -4.06 7.11 11.52
N LYS A 235 -4.57 7.88 12.48
CA LYS A 235 -5.93 8.41 12.44
C LYS A 235 -6.15 9.25 11.18
N ASP A 236 -7.33 9.11 10.58
CA ASP A 236 -7.74 9.82 9.37
C ASP A 236 -6.82 9.59 8.16
N ALA A 237 -6.09 8.47 8.13
CA ALA A 237 -5.22 8.12 7.02
C ALA A 237 -6.02 7.99 5.71
N THR A 238 -5.38 8.38 4.62
CA THR A 238 -5.86 8.19 3.25
C THR A 238 -4.79 7.48 2.43
N PHE A 239 -5.22 6.51 1.63
CA PHE A 239 -4.36 5.70 0.77
C PHE A 239 -4.74 5.98 -0.69
N PRO A 240 -4.03 6.87 -1.39
CA PRO A 240 -4.22 7.08 -2.83
C PRO A 240 -3.58 5.95 -3.63
N MET A 241 -3.86 5.91 -4.93
CA MET A 241 -3.20 5.01 -5.88
C MET A 241 -1.80 5.57 -6.21
N GLU A 242 -0.81 5.14 -5.44
CA GLU A 242 0.57 5.63 -5.52
C GLU A 242 1.20 5.32 -6.89
N GLY A 243 2.02 6.24 -7.40
CA GLY A 243 2.48 6.24 -8.79
C GLY A 243 3.38 5.08 -9.18
N THR A 244 4.32 4.64 -8.32
CA THR A 244 5.18 3.48 -8.57
C THR A 244 4.35 2.20 -8.63
N SER A 245 3.38 2.05 -7.70
CA SER A 245 2.41 0.96 -7.71
C SER A 245 1.58 0.93 -9.00
N MET A 246 1.11 2.09 -9.45
CA MET A 246 0.35 2.21 -10.69
C MET A 246 1.18 1.90 -11.93
N HIS A 247 2.47 2.25 -11.91
CA HIS A 247 3.39 1.96 -13.01
C HIS A 247 3.66 0.46 -13.17
N TYR A 248 3.94 -0.24 -12.07
CA TYR A 248 4.37 -1.64 -12.12
C TYR A 248 3.21 -2.64 -11.97
N ALA A 249 2.16 -2.30 -11.23
CA ALA A 249 1.15 -3.25 -10.77
C ALA A 249 -0.28 -2.66 -10.73
N SER A 250 -0.67 -1.82 -11.70
CA SER A 250 -1.96 -1.13 -11.73
C SER A 250 -3.18 -2.07 -11.55
N ALA A 251 -3.12 -3.28 -12.11
CA ALA A 251 -4.20 -4.27 -11.96
C ALA A 251 -4.34 -4.74 -10.50
N ILE A 252 -3.24 -4.83 -9.76
CA ILE A 252 -3.25 -5.20 -8.33
C ILE A 252 -3.77 -4.03 -7.50
N VAL A 253 -3.35 -2.78 -7.79
CA VAL A 253 -3.91 -1.58 -7.15
C VAL A 253 -5.43 -1.57 -7.29
N GLN A 254 -5.96 -1.72 -8.52
CA GLN A 254 -7.40 -1.71 -8.75
C GLN A 254 -8.13 -2.86 -8.03
N LYS A 255 -7.52 -4.06 -8.00
CA LYS A 255 -8.06 -5.22 -7.26
C LYS A 255 -8.20 -4.90 -5.77
N VAL A 256 -7.16 -4.35 -5.15
CA VAL A 256 -7.13 -4.03 -3.71
C VAL A 256 -8.08 -2.88 -3.39
N TRP A 257 -8.06 -1.77 -4.14
CA TRP A 257 -8.98 -0.64 -3.93
C TRP A 257 -10.45 -1.05 -4.14
N LYS A 258 -10.74 -1.83 -5.17
CA LYS A 258 -12.09 -2.39 -5.36
C LYS A 258 -12.51 -3.27 -4.17
N THR A 259 -11.59 -4.06 -3.62
CA THR A 259 -11.86 -4.88 -2.43
C THR A 259 -12.18 -4.01 -1.23
N ALA A 260 -11.36 -2.99 -0.95
CA ALA A 260 -11.61 -2.02 0.11
C ALA A 260 -12.97 -1.33 -0.02
N HIS A 261 -13.30 -0.86 -1.22
CA HIS A 261 -14.61 -0.21 -1.48
C HIS A 261 -15.79 -1.16 -1.28
N THR A 262 -15.65 -2.42 -1.67
CA THR A 262 -16.69 -3.44 -1.45
C THR A 262 -16.94 -3.69 0.05
N LEU A 263 -15.89 -3.54 0.87
CA LEU A 263 -15.96 -3.64 2.34
C LEU A 263 -16.42 -2.33 3.02
N GLY A 264 -16.64 -1.24 2.27
CA GLY A 264 -17.10 0.05 2.81
C GLY A 264 -15.98 1.01 3.22
N TYR A 265 -14.73 0.77 2.82
CA TYR A 265 -13.54 1.54 3.21
C TYR A 265 -13.14 2.65 2.24
N GLN A 266 -14.11 3.20 1.47
CA GLN A 266 -13.87 4.28 0.49
C GLN A 266 -13.25 5.54 1.10
N LYS A 267 -13.50 5.81 2.38
CA LYS A 267 -12.93 6.97 3.07
C LYS A 267 -11.41 6.87 3.27
N TYR A 268 -10.87 5.64 3.29
CA TYR A 268 -9.44 5.38 3.43
C TYR A 268 -8.78 5.17 2.06
N PHE A 269 -9.34 4.32 1.20
CA PHE A 269 -8.79 3.97 -0.10
C PHE A 269 -9.33 4.90 -1.19
N ILE A 270 -8.56 5.90 -1.56
CA ILE A 270 -9.00 7.01 -2.43
C ILE A 270 -8.68 6.70 -3.88
N ASN A 271 -9.68 6.76 -4.77
CA ASN A 271 -9.51 6.58 -6.22
C ASN A 271 -8.87 7.84 -6.85
N LYS A 272 -7.66 8.14 -6.45
CA LYS A 272 -6.85 9.22 -7.04
C LYS A 272 -5.41 8.75 -7.15
N GLN A 273 -4.82 8.92 -8.31
CA GLN A 273 -3.41 8.64 -8.53
C GLN A 273 -2.57 9.82 -8.04
N THR A 274 -1.42 9.51 -7.43
CA THR A 274 -0.37 10.45 -6.99
C THR A 274 0.93 10.23 -7.75
N GLY A 275 1.95 11.01 -7.43
CA GLY A 275 3.30 10.83 -7.95
C GLY A 275 3.93 9.50 -7.54
N MET A 276 5.08 9.20 -8.14
CA MET A 276 5.88 8.03 -7.78
C MET A 276 6.62 8.28 -6.47
N THR A 277 6.67 7.25 -5.62
CA THR A 277 7.48 7.24 -4.39
C THR A 277 8.61 6.21 -4.50
N THR A 278 9.69 6.47 -3.77
CA THR A 278 10.74 5.47 -3.52
C THR A 278 10.42 4.79 -2.20
N ASP A 279 10.22 3.47 -2.26
CA ASP A 279 9.93 2.65 -1.10
C ASP A 279 10.28 1.19 -1.43
N ASP A 280 10.21 0.27 -0.49
CA ASP A 280 10.63 -1.14 -0.62
C ASP A 280 10.04 -1.83 -1.86
N HIS A 281 8.78 -1.53 -2.22
CA HIS A 281 8.12 -2.12 -3.38
C HIS A 281 8.78 -1.74 -4.72
N LEU A 282 9.48 -0.61 -4.79
CA LEU A 282 10.23 -0.22 -5.97
C LEU A 282 11.31 -1.27 -6.32
N TYR A 283 12.04 -1.74 -5.32
CA TYR A 283 13.13 -2.70 -5.52
C TYR A 283 12.62 -4.11 -5.77
N VAL A 284 11.51 -4.50 -5.14
CA VAL A 284 10.79 -5.76 -5.43
C VAL A 284 10.32 -5.78 -6.90
N ASN A 285 9.75 -4.68 -7.38
CA ASN A 285 9.32 -4.51 -8.77
C ASN A 285 10.51 -4.46 -9.74
N SER A 286 11.48 -3.59 -9.48
CA SER A 286 12.54 -3.27 -10.45
C SER A 286 13.57 -4.37 -10.58
N ILE A 287 13.89 -5.10 -9.51
CA ILE A 287 14.93 -6.13 -9.48
C ILE A 287 14.32 -7.52 -9.70
N LEU A 288 13.36 -7.93 -8.86
CA LEU A 288 12.75 -9.27 -8.92
C LEU A 288 11.61 -9.40 -9.93
N LYS A 289 11.10 -8.27 -10.45
CA LYS A 289 9.98 -8.24 -11.39
C LYS A 289 8.68 -8.86 -10.82
N ILE A 290 8.51 -8.80 -9.50
CA ILE A 290 7.28 -9.20 -8.83
C ILE A 290 6.35 -7.98 -8.77
N PRO A 291 5.17 -8.01 -9.46
CA PRO A 291 4.24 -6.87 -9.46
C PRO A 291 3.82 -6.54 -8.01
N SER A 292 4.29 -5.43 -7.47
CA SER A 292 4.08 -5.07 -6.06
C SER A 292 3.52 -3.66 -5.93
N ILE A 293 2.62 -3.50 -4.97
CA ILE A 293 1.97 -2.22 -4.65
C ILE A 293 2.34 -1.77 -3.25
N ASN A 294 2.18 -0.47 -3.00
CA ASN A 294 2.26 0.13 -1.67
C ASN A 294 0.89 0.64 -1.23
N ILE A 295 0.45 0.25 -0.04
CA ILE A 295 -0.63 0.92 0.70
C ILE A 295 0.07 1.85 1.68
N VAL A 296 0.12 3.14 1.34
CA VAL A 296 0.86 4.16 2.10
C VAL A 296 -0.01 5.37 2.37
N HIS A 297 0.05 5.88 3.61
CA HIS A 297 -0.65 7.12 3.96
C HIS A 297 -0.06 8.32 3.24
N MET A 298 -0.90 9.00 2.46
CA MET A 298 -0.55 10.23 1.78
C MET A 298 -1.80 11.07 1.55
N ASN A 299 -1.68 12.39 1.70
CA ASN A 299 -2.75 13.28 1.28
C ASN A 299 -2.88 13.25 -0.25
N PRO A 300 -4.04 12.89 -0.81
CA PRO A 300 -4.18 12.68 -2.25
C PRO A 300 -4.11 13.97 -3.09
N PHE A 301 -4.08 15.15 -2.47
CA PHE A 301 -4.06 16.44 -3.15
C PHE A 301 -2.73 17.17 -3.04
N THR A 302 -2.06 17.06 -1.89
CA THR A 302 -0.78 17.74 -1.65
C THR A 302 0.40 16.78 -1.80
N GLU A 303 0.15 15.48 -1.82
CA GLU A 303 1.14 14.40 -1.89
C GLU A 303 2.11 14.40 -0.70
N HIS A 304 1.72 15.07 0.39
CA HIS A 304 2.47 15.04 1.64
C HIS A 304 2.02 13.87 2.52
N TYR A 305 2.96 13.22 3.15
CA TYR A 305 2.72 12.28 4.25
C TYR A 305 2.15 13.03 5.46
N GLY A 306 1.60 12.35 6.43
CA GLY A 306 1.06 13.00 7.63
C GLY A 306 2.09 13.88 8.36
N HIS A 307 1.62 14.84 9.15
CA HIS A 307 2.47 15.78 9.90
C HIS A 307 3.40 15.11 10.94
N PHE A 308 3.15 13.86 11.25
CA PHE A 308 3.96 13.02 12.15
C PHE A 308 5.18 12.42 11.44
N HIS A 309 5.17 12.31 10.12
CA HIS A 309 6.20 11.65 9.32
C HIS A 309 7.59 12.26 9.59
N HIS A 310 8.53 11.42 10.02
CA HIS A 310 9.89 11.78 10.42
C HIS A 310 9.97 12.80 11.55
N THR A 311 9.01 12.80 12.48
CA THR A 311 8.97 13.64 13.67
C THR A 311 8.76 12.82 14.94
N HIS A 312 8.99 13.40 16.13
CA HIS A 312 8.68 12.76 17.42
C HIS A 312 7.18 12.62 17.70
N LEU A 313 6.31 13.17 16.81
CA LEU A 313 4.86 12.96 16.87
C LEU A 313 4.47 11.55 16.39
N ASP A 314 5.37 10.83 15.72
CA ASP A 314 5.12 9.45 15.33
C ASP A 314 5.25 8.50 16.52
N ASN A 315 4.23 8.49 17.34
CA ASN A 315 4.08 7.69 18.54
C ASN A 315 2.69 7.04 18.63
N MET A 316 2.39 6.33 19.72
CA MET A 316 1.12 5.60 19.87
C MET A 316 -0.12 6.50 19.88
N ASP A 317 -0.01 7.80 20.15
CA ASP A 317 -1.16 8.72 20.22
C ASP A 317 -1.83 8.93 18.86
N ILE A 318 -1.10 8.72 17.77
CA ILE A 318 -1.63 8.87 16.41
C ILE A 318 -2.24 7.59 15.84
N ILE A 319 -2.06 6.45 16.50
CA ILE A 319 -2.50 5.14 16.00
C ILE A 319 -4.00 4.95 16.24
N ASP A 320 -4.72 4.64 15.16
CA ASP A 320 -6.18 4.44 15.14
C ASP A 320 -6.54 3.02 14.71
N LYS A 321 -7.31 2.34 15.55
CA LYS A 321 -7.73 0.95 15.33
C LYS A 321 -8.65 0.78 14.12
N GLU A 322 -9.46 1.79 13.80
CA GLU A 322 -10.34 1.74 12.62
C GLU A 322 -9.54 1.79 11.31
N THR A 323 -8.43 2.54 11.29
CA THR A 323 -7.50 2.55 10.16
C THR A 323 -6.81 1.19 10.00
N LEU A 324 -6.29 0.63 11.10
CA LEU A 324 -5.69 -0.71 11.10
C LEU A 324 -6.66 -1.79 10.62
N LYS A 325 -7.94 -1.71 11.06
CA LYS A 325 -9.01 -2.60 10.63
C LYS A 325 -9.26 -2.51 9.13
N ALA A 326 -9.41 -1.29 8.62
CA ALA A 326 -9.69 -1.07 7.20
C ALA A 326 -8.59 -1.67 6.30
N VAL A 327 -7.33 -1.50 6.68
CA VAL A 327 -6.19 -2.08 5.93
C VAL A 327 -6.14 -3.60 6.08
N GLY A 328 -6.22 -4.10 7.30
CA GLY A 328 -6.10 -5.53 7.59
C GLY A 328 -7.21 -6.36 6.94
N GLU A 329 -8.47 -5.95 7.06
CA GLU A 329 -9.61 -6.61 6.40
C GLU A 329 -9.49 -6.56 4.88
N THR A 330 -9.02 -5.44 4.31
CA THR A 330 -8.81 -5.32 2.86
C THR A 330 -7.76 -6.29 2.36
N VAL A 331 -6.62 -6.40 3.04
CA VAL A 331 -5.54 -7.32 2.65
C VAL A 331 -5.97 -8.77 2.81
N LEU A 332 -6.60 -9.15 3.95
CA LEU A 332 -7.13 -10.51 4.17
C LEU A 332 -8.18 -10.88 3.13
N ALA A 333 -9.12 -9.98 2.81
CA ALA A 333 -10.14 -10.23 1.78
C ALA A 333 -9.51 -10.38 0.40
N THR A 334 -8.44 -9.65 0.11
CA THR A 334 -7.69 -9.80 -1.14
C THR A 334 -7.04 -11.18 -1.21
N ILE A 335 -6.36 -11.63 -0.15
CA ILE A 335 -5.76 -12.98 -0.08
C ILE A 335 -6.81 -14.07 -0.25
N GLN A 336 -7.98 -13.94 0.40
CA GLN A 336 -9.06 -14.94 0.32
C GLN A 336 -9.62 -15.12 -1.09
N LYS A 337 -9.55 -14.09 -1.95
CA LYS A 337 -9.98 -14.16 -3.34
C LYS A 337 -8.97 -14.87 -4.27
N GLU A 338 -7.77 -15.14 -3.79
CA GLU A 338 -6.69 -15.78 -4.58
C GLU A 338 -6.61 -17.32 -4.38
N LYS A 339 -7.55 -17.90 -3.65
CA LYS A 339 -7.62 -19.35 -3.36
C LYS A 339 -7.85 -20.19 -4.63
#